data_1b4077b9b61bfa2cec3846bdafd162fa
#
_entry.id   1b4077b9b61bfa2cec3846bdafd162fa
#
_cell.length_a   1.000
_cell.length_b   1.000
_cell.length_c   1.000
_cell.angle_alpha   90.00
_cell.angle_beta   90.00
_cell.angle_gamma   90.00
#
_symmetry.space_group_name_H-M   'P 1'
#
loop_
_entity.id
_entity.type
_entity.pdbx_description
1 polymer ?
#
loop_
_entity_poly.entity_id
_entity_poly.type
_entity_poly.pdbx_seq_one_letter_code
_entity_poly.pdbx_strand_id
1 'polypeptide(L)'
;LKGLYHLMVGDEEQATRHLYRSIDCFSLTNSMQAKYAIQIAASLAYLAEIEQVRGHFQVAVTHLEEVLRLVGDQAVDSVRVVFDIDLGIAYYWKGDLIQARRCFDRAQKILSSVRFPWKEELLEFYQSLIACQQGDQEKVAAYLARKERTMNPSANSRDKGMVHYLLAFLSDQKEKGEELAPALITFLKEDKNYYKKVAEQHLNPYR
;
A
#
# COMPACT_ATOMS: atom_id res chain seq x y z
N LEU A 1 6.63 16.19 11.46
CA LEU A 1 8.04 15.89 11.13
C LEU A 1 8.65 14.85 12.07
N LYS A 2 8.52 14.96 13.42
CA LYS A 2 9.09 13.98 14.37
C LYS A 2 8.52 12.57 14.18
N GLY A 3 7.20 12.43 14.02
CA GLY A 3 6.58 11.14 13.77
C GLY A 3 7.10 10.46 12.50
N LEU A 4 7.23 11.20 11.42
CA LEU A 4 7.81 10.71 10.18
C LEU A 4 9.28 10.28 10.35
N TYR A 5 10.08 11.09 11.08
CA TYR A 5 11.46 10.71 11.37
C TYR A 5 11.55 9.36 12.09
N HIS A 6 10.75 9.17 13.15
CA HIS A 6 10.73 7.91 13.89
C HIS A 6 10.26 6.73 13.04
N LEU A 7 9.28 6.96 12.14
CA LEU A 7 8.86 5.94 11.20
C LEU A 7 10.01 5.51 10.25
N MET A 8 10.77 6.49 9.74
CA MET A 8 11.90 6.23 8.84
C MET A 8 13.03 5.45 9.52
N VAL A 9 13.26 5.66 10.81
CA VAL A 9 14.29 4.92 11.57
C VAL A 9 13.77 3.60 12.19
N GLY A 10 12.50 3.26 11.95
CA GLY A 10 11.89 2.02 12.42
C GLY A 10 11.42 2.03 13.88
N ASP A 11 11.37 3.20 14.52
CA ASP A 11 10.85 3.36 15.88
C ASP A 11 9.33 3.63 15.84
N GLU A 12 8.56 2.53 15.65
CA GLU A 12 7.11 2.59 15.49
C GLU A 12 6.38 3.17 16.72
N GLU A 13 6.87 2.93 17.91
CA GLU A 13 6.24 3.42 19.14
C GLU A 13 6.32 4.95 19.22
N GLN A 14 7.50 5.51 19.02
CA GLN A 14 7.68 6.97 19.01
C GLN A 14 6.99 7.60 17.81
N ALA A 15 7.02 6.95 16.65
CA ALA A 15 6.28 7.40 15.48
C ALA A 15 4.78 7.54 15.79
N THR A 16 4.17 6.48 16.31
CA THR A 16 2.75 6.45 16.70
C THR A 16 2.42 7.57 17.70
N ARG A 17 3.22 7.70 18.77
CA ARG A 17 3.03 8.74 19.79
C ARG A 17 3.08 10.15 19.21
N HIS A 18 4.04 10.43 18.35
CA HIS A 18 4.19 11.76 17.75
C HIS A 18 3.11 12.05 16.70
N LEU A 19 2.63 11.04 15.97
CA LEU A 19 1.55 11.20 15.01
C LEU A 19 0.21 11.52 15.70
N TYR A 20 -0.16 10.77 16.76
CA TYR A 20 -1.35 11.09 17.55
C TYR A 20 -1.27 12.48 18.19
N ARG A 21 -0.13 12.83 18.80
CA ARG A 21 0.07 14.16 19.35
C ARG A 21 -0.06 15.27 18.28
N SER A 22 0.37 15.00 17.04
CA SER A 22 0.17 15.93 15.92
C SER A 22 -1.31 16.11 15.61
N ILE A 23 -2.08 15.02 15.56
CA ILE A 23 -3.52 15.07 15.33
C ILE A 23 -4.21 15.87 16.45
N ASP A 24 -3.90 15.57 17.70
CA ASP A 24 -4.47 16.29 18.87
C ASP A 24 -4.21 17.80 18.78
N CYS A 25 -2.95 18.19 18.53
CA CYS A 25 -2.59 19.60 18.40
C CYS A 25 -3.32 20.32 17.26
N PHE A 26 -3.52 19.66 16.13
CA PHE A 26 -4.20 20.26 14.97
C PHE A 26 -5.73 20.18 15.07
N SER A 27 -6.26 19.39 16.00
CA SER A 27 -7.69 19.17 16.20
C SER A 27 -8.28 19.90 17.42
N LEU A 28 -7.53 20.82 18.05
CA LEU A 28 -7.95 21.52 19.27
C LEU A 28 -9.28 22.28 19.13
N THR A 29 -9.60 22.76 17.93
CA THR A 29 -10.86 23.39 17.59
C THR A 29 -11.33 23.00 16.19
N ASN A 30 -12.63 23.09 15.90
CA ASN A 30 -13.16 22.81 14.57
C ASN A 30 -12.54 23.71 13.48
N SER A 31 -12.25 24.97 13.80
CA SER A 31 -11.58 25.88 12.86
C SER A 31 -10.12 25.48 12.60
N MET A 32 -9.41 24.99 13.60
CA MET A 32 -8.07 24.46 13.42
C MET A 32 -8.09 23.13 12.63
N GLN A 33 -9.02 22.25 12.92
CA GLN A 33 -9.18 21.01 12.18
C GLN A 33 -9.40 21.26 10.67
N ALA A 34 -10.30 22.19 10.31
CA ALA A 34 -10.50 22.58 8.91
C ALA A 34 -9.23 23.18 8.29
N LYS A 35 -8.52 24.06 9.02
CA LYS A 35 -7.29 24.71 8.55
C LYS A 35 -6.14 23.72 8.34
N TYR A 36 -6.03 22.69 9.18
CA TYR A 36 -4.94 21.74 9.17
C TYR A 36 -5.34 20.34 8.70
N ALA A 37 -6.44 20.24 7.95
CA ALA A 37 -6.99 18.97 7.46
C ALA A 37 -5.94 18.10 6.73
N ILE A 38 -5.09 18.72 5.91
CA ILE A 38 -4.03 18.01 5.17
C ILE A 38 -2.98 17.44 6.13
N GLN A 39 -2.59 18.17 7.18
CA GLN A 39 -1.61 17.71 8.16
C GLN A 39 -2.16 16.58 9.03
N ILE A 40 -3.44 16.66 9.39
CA ILE A 40 -4.14 15.59 10.10
C ILE A 40 -4.23 14.36 9.19
N ALA A 41 -4.66 14.54 7.94
CA ALA A 41 -4.75 13.47 6.95
C ALA A 41 -3.41 12.76 6.73
N ALA A 42 -2.31 13.51 6.60
CA ALA A 42 -0.97 12.95 6.49
C ALA A 42 -0.59 12.14 7.73
N SER A 43 -0.90 12.62 8.93
CA SER A 43 -0.62 11.89 10.18
C SER A 43 -1.43 10.60 10.27
N LEU A 44 -2.71 10.62 9.88
CA LEU A 44 -3.57 9.43 9.81
C LEU A 44 -3.10 8.42 8.76
N ALA A 45 -2.62 8.90 7.59
CA ALA A 45 -2.08 8.02 6.56
C ALA A 45 -0.84 7.25 7.06
N TYR A 46 0.09 7.91 7.78
CA TYR A 46 1.23 7.23 8.39
C TYR A 46 0.82 6.28 9.51
N LEU A 47 -0.21 6.61 10.31
CA LEU A 47 -0.76 5.67 11.28
C LEU A 47 -1.37 4.45 10.59
N ALA A 48 -2.10 4.65 9.49
CA ALA A 48 -2.65 3.55 8.70
C ALA A 48 -1.54 2.63 8.15
N GLU A 49 -0.41 3.19 7.72
CA GLU A 49 0.76 2.42 7.30
C GLU A 49 1.31 1.56 8.45
N ILE A 50 1.47 2.13 9.64
CA ILE A 50 1.90 1.39 10.83
C ILE A 50 0.92 0.26 11.17
N GLU A 51 -0.38 0.54 11.15
CA GLU A 51 -1.41 -0.45 11.48
C GLU A 51 -1.50 -1.58 10.43
N GLN A 52 -1.27 -1.29 9.15
CA GLN A 52 -1.15 -2.32 8.12
C GLN A 52 0.04 -3.24 8.38
N VAL A 53 1.22 -2.68 8.75
CA VAL A 53 2.41 -3.46 9.13
C VAL A 53 2.14 -4.39 10.31
N ARG A 54 1.29 -3.96 11.24
CA ARG A 54 0.87 -4.76 12.41
C ARG A 54 -0.21 -5.79 12.07
N GLY A 55 -0.75 -5.79 10.86
CA GLY A 55 -1.88 -6.64 10.46
C GLY A 55 -3.24 -6.13 10.94
N HIS A 56 -3.32 -4.92 11.48
CA HIS A 56 -4.56 -4.31 11.96
C HIS A 56 -5.30 -3.61 10.82
N PHE A 57 -5.63 -4.35 9.76
CA PHE A 57 -6.17 -3.81 8.51
C PHE A 57 -7.48 -3.03 8.68
N GLN A 58 -8.34 -3.43 9.64
CA GLN A 58 -9.57 -2.69 9.91
C GLN A 58 -9.28 -1.29 10.45
N VAL A 59 -8.28 -1.14 11.33
CA VAL A 59 -7.88 0.16 11.89
C VAL A 59 -7.27 1.02 10.79
N ALA A 60 -6.44 0.43 9.94
CA ALA A 60 -5.86 1.11 8.78
C ALA A 60 -6.93 1.64 7.82
N VAL A 61 -7.96 0.83 7.51
CA VAL A 61 -9.12 1.25 6.71
C VAL A 61 -9.80 2.45 7.35
N THR A 62 -10.09 2.40 8.66
CA THR A 62 -10.74 3.51 9.38
C THR A 62 -9.94 4.80 9.29
N HIS A 63 -8.62 4.73 9.45
CA HIS A 63 -7.75 5.92 9.30
C HIS A 63 -7.78 6.47 7.87
N LEU A 64 -7.72 5.62 6.86
CA LEU A 64 -7.70 6.04 5.45
C LEU A 64 -9.06 6.57 4.96
N GLU A 65 -10.17 6.03 5.46
CA GLU A 65 -11.49 6.59 5.22
C GLU A 65 -11.62 8.01 5.80
N GLU A 66 -11.10 8.21 7.01
CA GLU A 66 -11.05 9.54 7.62
C GLU A 66 -10.11 10.50 6.87
N VAL A 67 -8.99 10.01 6.35
CA VAL A 67 -8.12 10.79 5.45
C VAL A 67 -8.92 11.31 4.26
N LEU A 68 -9.64 10.43 3.54
CA LEU A 68 -10.44 10.82 2.38
C LEU A 68 -11.56 11.79 2.74
N ARG A 69 -12.18 11.61 3.91
CA ARG A 69 -13.18 12.55 4.43
C ARG A 69 -12.60 13.94 4.70
N LEU A 70 -11.41 14.01 5.29
CA LEU A 70 -10.74 15.27 5.64
C LEU A 70 -10.25 16.04 4.41
N VAL A 71 -9.69 15.35 3.44
CA VAL A 71 -9.21 15.99 2.21
C VAL A 71 -10.37 16.40 1.28
N GLY A 72 -11.51 15.74 1.40
CA GLY A 72 -12.74 16.07 0.69
C GLY A 72 -12.63 15.95 -0.83
N ASP A 73 -13.70 16.41 -1.51
CA ASP A 73 -13.75 16.38 -2.99
C ASP A 73 -12.92 17.48 -3.66
N GLN A 74 -12.44 18.46 -2.87
CA GLN A 74 -11.60 19.55 -3.36
C GLN A 74 -10.09 19.22 -3.33
N ALA A 75 -9.72 18.04 -2.85
CA ALA A 75 -8.34 17.59 -2.89
C ALA A 75 -7.87 17.54 -4.36
N VAL A 76 -6.65 18.05 -4.59
CA VAL A 76 -6.00 17.87 -5.90
C VAL A 76 -5.86 16.38 -6.23
N ASP A 77 -6.11 16.03 -7.48
CA ASP A 77 -6.12 14.64 -7.97
C ASP A 77 -4.88 13.83 -7.56
N SER A 78 -3.71 14.46 -7.56
CA SER A 78 -2.46 13.82 -7.13
C SER A 78 -2.43 13.40 -5.66
N VAL A 79 -3.18 14.08 -4.80
CA VAL A 79 -3.32 13.72 -3.37
C VAL A 79 -4.38 12.62 -3.23
N ARG A 80 -5.51 12.77 -3.90
CA ARG A 80 -6.62 11.83 -3.83
C ARG A 80 -6.25 10.44 -4.33
N VAL A 81 -5.53 10.36 -5.45
CA VAL A 81 -5.11 9.07 -6.03
C VAL A 81 -4.22 8.27 -5.10
N VAL A 82 -3.33 8.93 -4.35
CA VAL A 82 -2.48 8.27 -3.35
C VAL A 82 -3.33 7.57 -2.30
N PHE A 83 -4.28 8.30 -1.71
CA PHE A 83 -5.12 7.75 -0.64
C PHE A 83 -6.16 6.73 -1.13
N ASP A 84 -6.68 6.86 -2.34
CA ASP A 84 -7.54 5.83 -2.93
C ASP A 84 -6.77 4.52 -3.14
N ILE A 85 -5.52 4.57 -3.58
CA ILE A 85 -4.68 3.37 -3.72
C ILE A 85 -4.37 2.77 -2.35
N ASP A 86 -3.94 3.57 -1.38
CA ASP A 86 -3.58 3.09 -0.06
C ASP A 86 -4.81 2.48 0.67
N LEU A 87 -5.99 3.08 0.52
CA LEU A 87 -7.24 2.52 1.02
C LEU A 87 -7.61 1.21 0.30
N GLY A 88 -7.44 1.15 -1.02
CA GLY A 88 -7.65 -0.08 -1.80
C GLY A 88 -6.74 -1.22 -1.33
N ILE A 89 -5.48 -0.92 -1.03
CA ILE A 89 -4.52 -1.89 -0.47
C ILE A 89 -4.97 -2.36 0.93
N ALA A 90 -5.39 -1.45 1.80
CA ALA A 90 -5.88 -1.80 3.13
C ALA A 90 -7.14 -2.70 3.06
N TYR A 91 -8.07 -2.41 2.15
CA TYR A 91 -9.23 -3.28 1.90
C TYR A 91 -8.83 -4.64 1.31
N TYR A 92 -7.85 -4.67 0.40
CA TYR A 92 -7.33 -5.93 -0.15
C TYR A 92 -6.82 -6.85 0.96
N TRP A 93 -5.96 -6.35 1.84
CA TRP A 93 -5.41 -7.13 2.94
C TRP A 93 -6.43 -7.47 4.03
N LYS A 94 -7.47 -6.65 4.19
CA LYS A 94 -8.63 -6.98 5.01
C LYS A 94 -9.48 -8.12 4.42
N GLY A 95 -9.32 -8.45 3.15
CA GLY A 95 -10.12 -9.44 2.43
C GLY A 95 -11.39 -8.88 1.76
N ASP A 96 -11.61 -7.56 1.81
CA ASP A 96 -12.75 -6.90 1.16
C ASP A 96 -12.39 -6.49 -0.28
N LEU A 97 -12.37 -7.49 -1.16
CA LEU A 97 -11.99 -7.30 -2.56
C LEU A 97 -12.95 -6.38 -3.34
N ILE A 98 -14.22 -6.28 -2.90
CA ILE A 98 -15.20 -5.40 -3.54
C ILE A 98 -14.83 -3.94 -3.30
N GLN A 99 -14.56 -3.58 -2.07
CA GLN A 99 -14.14 -2.22 -1.73
C GLN A 99 -12.74 -1.89 -2.28
N ALA A 100 -11.82 -2.84 -2.20
CA ALA A 100 -10.49 -2.69 -2.81
C ALA A 100 -10.60 -2.31 -4.30
N ARG A 101 -11.39 -3.06 -5.06
CA ARG A 101 -11.63 -2.79 -6.48
C ARG A 101 -12.22 -1.41 -6.71
N ARG A 102 -13.24 -1.01 -5.93
CA ARG A 102 -13.85 0.33 -6.04
C ARG A 102 -12.84 1.45 -5.84
N CYS A 103 -11.94 1.30 -4.88
CA CYS A 103 -10.86 2.26 -4.64
C CYS A 103 -9.89 2.30 -5.82
N PHE A 104 -9.48 1.15 -6.32
CA PHE A 104 -8.57 1.06 -7.48
C PHE A 104 -9.19 1.61 -8.77
N ASP A 105 -10.48 1.42 -8.99
CA ASP A 105 -11.20 1.98 -10.15
C ASP A 105 -11.26 3.51 -10.07
N ARG A 106 -11.46 4.09 -8.88
CA ARG A 106 -11.39 5.55 -8.71
C ARG A 106 -9.98 6.07 -8.98
N ALA A 107 -8.97 5.42 -8.41
CA ALA A 107 -7.57 5.77 -8.62
C ALA A 107 -7.19 5.69 -10.12
N GLN A 108 -7.62 4.63 -10.81
CA GLN A 108 -7.36 4.45 -12.25
C GLN A 108 -7.93 5.60 -13.10
N LYS A 109 -9.15 6.08 -12.76
CA LYS A 109 -9.75 7.23 -13.46
C LYS A 109 -8.91 8.49 -13.30
N ILE A 110 -8.39 8.75 -12.10
CA ILE A 110 -7.53 9.91 -11.84
C ILE A 110 -6.19 9.76 -12.57
N LEU A 111 -5.58 8.58 -12.54
CA LEU A 111 -4.30 8.31 -13.21
C LEU A 111 -4.36 8.44 -14.75
N SER A 112 -5.55 8.42 -15.34
CA SER A 112 -5.71 8.72 -16.75
C SER A 112 -5.38 10.17 -17.12
N SER A 113 -5.47 11.10 -16.17
CA SER A 113 -5.19 12.53 -16.32
C SER A 113 -3.90 13.00 -15.62
N VAL A 114 -3.41 12.25 -14.65
CA VAL A 114 -2.23 12.59 -13.82
C VAL A 114 -1.22 11.45 -13.89
N ARG A 115 0.01 11.74 -14.27
CA ARG A 115 1.07 10.73 -14.25
C ARG A 115 1.71 10.61 -12.87
N PHE A 116 1.68 9.36 -12.35
CA PHE A 116 2.27 9.01 -11.07
C PHE A 116 2.89 7.60 -11.13
N PRO A 117 4.02 7.43 -11.84
CA PRO A 117 4.51 6.13 -12.32
C PRO A 117 4.60 5.04 -11.24
N TRP A 118 5.12 5.36 -10.06
CA TRP A 118 5.27 4.36 -9.00
C TRP A 118 3.93 3.93 -8.36
N LYS A 119 2.90 4.82 -8.35
CA LYS A 119 1.54 4.49 -7.89
C LYS A 119 0.77 3.72 -8.98
N GLU A 120 0.99 4.03 -10.25
CA GLU A 120 0.47 3.25 -11.38
C GLU A 120 0.94 1.81 -11.29
N GLU A 121 2.23 1.60 -11.06
CA GLU A 121 2.83 0.27 -10.87
C GLU A 121 2.20 -0.50 -9.70
N LEU A 122 2.05 0.16 -8.57
CA LEU A 122 1.47 -0.42 -7.37
C LEU A 122 -0.01 -0.79 -7.60
N LEU A 123 -0.77 0.09 -8.23
CA LEU A 123 -2.16 -0.14 -8.61
C LEU A 123 -2.30 -1.37 -9.50
N GLU A 124 -1.53 -1.44 -10.57
CA GLU A 124 -1.56 -2.56 -11.52
C GLU A 124 -1.19 -3.89 -10.86
N PHE A 125 -0.21 -3.88 -9.95
CA PHE A 125 0.16 -5.05 -9.17
C PHE A 125 -1.02 -5.58 -8.36
N TYR A 126 -1.69 -4.73 -7.56
CA TYR A 126 -2.83 -5.15 -6.74
C TYR A 126 -4.05 -5.54 -7.59
N GLN A 127 -4.29 -4.86 -8.71
CA GLN A 127 -5.32 -5.28 -9.68
C GLN A 127 -5.02 -6.67 -10.25
N SER A 128 -3.75 -6.99 -10.49
CA SER A 128 -3.32 -8.31 -10.97
C SER A 128 -3.45 -9.38 -9.89
N LEU A 129 -3.19 -9.07 -8.61
CA LEU A 129 -3.45 -9.98 -7.50
C LEU A 129 -4.95 -10.30 -7.38
N ILE A 130 -5.82 -9.29 -7.50
CA ILE A 130 -7.28 -9.49 -7.48
C ILE A 130 -7.71 -10.35 -8.69
N ALA A 131 -7.18 -10.07 -9.87
CA ALA A 131 -7.45 -10.86 -11.07
C ALA A 131 -7.02 -12.32 -10.88
N CYS A 132 -5.87 -12.56 -10.30
CA CYS A 132 -5.38 -13.89 -9.97
C CYS A 132 -6.34 -14.66 -9.05
N GLN A 133 -6.79 -14.03 -7.97
CA GLN A 133 -7.77 -14.62 -7.04
C GLN A 133 -9.13 -14.95 -7.70
N GLN A 134 -9.44 -14.29 -8.80
CA GLN A 134 -10.67 -14.51 -9.58
C GLN A 134 -10.51 -15.49 -10.74
N GLY A 135 -9.29 -16.01 -10.94
CA GLY A 135 -8.98 -16.91 -12.05
C GLY A 135 -8.84 -16.22 -13.40
N ASP A 136 -8.72 -14.89 -13.45
CA ASP A 136 -8.48 -14.11 -14.67
C ASP A 136 -7.00 -14.21 -15.09
N GLN A 137 -6.65 -15.36 -15.68
CA GLN A 137 -5.29 -15.65 -16.11
C GLN A 137 -4.82 -14.74 -17.24
N GLU A 138 -5.72 -14.24 -18.09
CA GLU A 138 -5.37 -13.37 -19.21
C GLU A 138 -4.80 -12.04 -18.70
N LYS A 139 -5.47 -11.42 -17.74
CA LYS A 139 -5.04 -10.15 -17.13
C LYS A 139 -3.71 -10.31 -16.41
N VAL A 140 -3.51 -11.41 -15.72
CA VAL A 140 -2.26 -11.71 -15.02
C VAL A 140 -1.12 -11.93 -16.01
N ALA A 141 -1.35 -12.71 -17.07
CA ALA A 141 -0.36 -12.95 -18.12
C ALA A 141 0.03 -11.65 -18.83
N ALA A 142 -0.93 -10.76 -19.09
CA ALA A 142 -0.66 -9.45 -19.68
C ALA A 142 0.24 -8.59 -18.80
N TYR A 143 0.01 -8.57 -17.47
CA TYR A 143 0.87 -7.87 -16.51
C TYR A 143 2.29 -8.44 -16.52
N LEU A 144 2.45 -9.77 -16.43
CA LEU A 144 3.74 -10.43 -16.39
C LEU A 144 4.53 -10.20 -17.68
N ALA A 145 3.88 -10.34 -18.86
CA ALA A 145 4.52 -10.12 -20.15
C ALA A 145 4.96 -8.65 -20.35
N ARG A 146 4.22 -7.70 -19.79
CA ARG A 146 4.65 -6.29 -19.81
C ARG A 146 5.85 -6.09 -18.87
N LYS A 147 5.83 -6.65 -17.66
CA LYS A 147 6.94 -6.55 -16.73
C LYS A 147 8.22 -7.19 -17.27
N GLU A 148 8.12 -8.35 -17.90
CA GLU A 148 9.27 -9.00 -18.55
C GLU A 148 9.91 -8.09 -19.60
N ARG A 149 9.12 -7.38 -20.39
CA ARG A 149 9.62 -6.43 -21.41
C ARG A 149 10.21 -5.15 -20.85
N THR A 150 9.72 -4.69 -19.71
CA THR A 150 10.13 -3.41 -19.10
C THR A 150 11.18 -3.58 -18.02
N MET A 151 11.31 -4.78 -17.46
CA MET A 151 12.30 -5.08 -16.43
C MET A 151 13.70 -5.10 -17.04
N ASN A 152 14.49 -4.08 -16.74
CA ASN A 152 15.91 -4.08 -17.00
C ASN A 152 16.58 -5.14 -16.12
N PRO A 153 17.66 -5.82 -16.58
CA PRO A 153 18.49 -6.69 -15.73
C PRO A 153 19.00 -6.01 -14.45
N SER A 154 19.16 -4.69 -14.48
CA SER A 154 19.46 -3.83 -13.32
C SER A 154 18.20 -3.26 -12.64
N ALA A 155 17.00 -3.74 -12.98
CA ALA A 155 15.76 -3.29 -12.35
C ALA A 155 15.86 -3.45 -10.82
N ASN A 156 15.27 -2.49 -10.13
CA ASN A 156 15.29 -2.50 -8.68
C ASN A 156 14.65 -3.79 -8.14
N SER A 157 15.06 -4.21 -6.97
CA SER A 157 14.60 -5.41 -6.31
C SER A 157 13.08 -5.42 -6.08
N ARG A 158 12.45 -4.25 -6.01
CA ARG A 158 11.01 -4.08 -5.82
C ARG A 158 10.21 -4.66 -6.98
N ASP A 159 10.53 -4.30 -8.23
CA ASP A 159 9.81 -4.80 -9.41
C ASP A 159 9.96 -6.31 -9.54
N LYS A 160 11.17 -6.82 -9.27
CA LYS A 160 11.43 -8.27 -9.23
C LYS A 160 10.60 -8.96 -8.15
N GLY A 161 10.53 -8.38 -6.94
CA GLY A 161 9.74 -8.90 -5.85
C GLY A 161 8.25 -8.97 -6.17
N MET A 162 7.68 -7.93 -6.77
CA MET A 162 6.28 -7.90 -7.18
C MET A 162 5.96 -8.99 -8.21
N VAL A 163 6.83 -9.18 -9.20
CA VAL A 163 6.67 -10.25 -10.22
C VAL A 163 6.78 -11.63 -9.57
N HIS A 164 7.79 -11.85 -8.73
CA HIS A 164 7.96 -13.13 -8.04
C HIS A 164 6.81 -13.45 -7.10
N TYR A 165 6.31 -12.45 -6.35
CA TYR A 165 5.15 -12.63 -5.48
C TYR A 165 3.91 -13.07 -6.27
N LEU A 166 3.64 -12.43 -7.42
CA LEU A 166 2.53 -12.78 -8.28
C LEU A 166 2.69 -14.18 -8.89
N LEU A 167 3.90 -14.53 -9.34
CA LEU A 167 4.20 -15.87 -9.85
C LEU A 167 4.00 -16.96 -8.78
N ALA A 168 4.36 -16.68 -7.52
CA ALA A 168 4.09 -17.57 -6.40
C ALA A 168 2.59 -17.79 -6.21
N PHE A 169 1.85 -16.69 -6.23
CA PHE A 169 0.40 -16.74 -6.07
C PHE A 169 -0.28 -17.54 -7.18
N LEU A 170 0.21 -17.41 -8.42
CA LEU A 170 -0.28 -18.15 -9.58
C LEU A 170 0.02 -19.64 -9.54
N SER A 171 1.14 -20.02 -8.96
CA SER A 171 1.61 -21.41 -9.05
C SER A 171 0.87 -22.36 -8.13
N ASP A 172 0.06 -21.86 -7.17
CA ASP A 172 -0.67 -22.63 -6.13
C ASP A 172 0.16 -23.80 -5.53
N GLN A 173 1.50 -23.70 -5.66
CA GLN A 173 2.43 -24.72 -5.25
C GLN A 173 3.12 -24.26 -3.97
N LYS A 174 2.75 -24.88 -2.84
CA LYS A 174 3.40 -24.68 -1.54
C LYS A 174 4.94 -24.82 -1.60
N GLU A 175 5.44 -25.63 -2.52
CA GLU A 175 6.88 -25.86 -2.72
C GLU A 175 7.61 -24.67 -3.34
N LYS A 176 6.98 -23.90 -4.22
CA LYS A 176 7.58 -22.67 -4.78
C LYS A 176 7.58 -21.48 -3.83
N GLY A 177 6.76 -21.49 -2.80
CA GLY A 177 6.83 -20.51 -1.72
C GLY A 177 8.21 -20.48 -1.05
N GLU A 178 8.88 -21.62 -0.94
CA GLU A 178 10.23 -21.71 -0.38
C GLU A 178 11.31 -21.14 -1.32
N GLU A 179 11.18 -21.30 -2.65
CA GLU A 179 12.09 -20.69 -3.62
C GLU A 179 11.88 -19.18 -3.76
N LEU A 180 10.66 -18.71 -3.54
CA LEU A 180 10.29 -17.30 -3.67
C LEU A 180 10.53 -16.50 -2.39
N ALA A 181 10.57 -17.16 -1.24
CA ALA A 181 10.91 -16.54 0.02
C ALA A 181 12.27 -15.81 -0.02
N PRO A 182 13.35 -16.36 -0.60
CA PRO A 182 14.62 -15.64 -0.74
C PRO A 182 14.55 -14.41 -1.65
N ALA A 183 13.83 -14.50 -2.77
CA ALA A 183 13.64 -13.35 -3.68
C ALA A 183 12.80 -12.24 -3.03
N LEU A 184 11.76 -12.62 -2.31
CA LEU A 184 10.93 -11.72 -1.53
C LEU A 184 11.72 -11.12 -0.37
N ILE A 185 12.53 -11.91 0.36
CA ILE A 185 13.39 -11.44 1.44
C ILE A 185 14.48 -10.50 0.92
N THR A 186 15.03 -10.73 -0.27
CA THR A 186 16.00 -9.83 -0.89
C THR A 186 15.34 -8.51 -1.29
N PHE A 187 14.17 -8.56 -1.91
CA PHE A 187 13.32 -7.44 -2.19
C PHE A 187 13.02 -6.60 -0.94
N LEU A 188 12.71 -7.28 0.16
CA LEU A 188 12.35 -6.70 1.44
C LEU A 188 13.54 -6.14 2.22
N LYS A 189 14.74 -6.64 1.99
CA LYS A 189 15.97 -6.13 2.62
C LYS A 189 16.43 -4.80 2.02
N GLU A 190 16.13 -4.58 0.75
CA GLU A 190 16.54 -3.37 0.04
C GLU A 190 15.53 -2.23 0.21
N ASP A 191 14.24 -2.54 0.41
CA ASP A 191 13.19 -1.55 0.69
C ASP A 191 12.90 -1.53 2.20
N LYS A 192 13.51 -0.59 2.88
CA LYS A 192 13.80 -0.63 4.33
C LYS A 192 12.64 -0.78 5.31
N ASN A 193 11.33 -0.75 5.01
CA ASN A 193 10.38 -0.72 6.13
C ASN A 193 9.02 -1.40 5.97
N TYR A 194 8.28 -1.20 4.93
CA TYR A 194 6.85 -1.53 4.94
C TYR A 194 6.56 -2.95 4.46
N TYR A 195 7.06 -3.28 3.29
CA TYR A 195 6.77 -4.56 2.64
C TYR A 195 7.44 -5.75 3.32
N LYS A 196 8.56 -5.54 4.02
CA LYS A 196 9.27 -6.60 4.74
C LYS A 196 8.39 -7.24 5.81
N LYS A 197 7.80 -6.46 6.71
CA LYS A 197 6.97 -6.99 7.80
C LYS A 197 5.67 -7.60 7.28
N VAL A 198 5.02 -6.99 6.28
CA VAL A 198 3.82 -7.55 5.67
C VAL A 198 4.11 -8.91 5.03
N ALA A 199 5.20 -9.03 4.30
CA ALA A 199 5.59 -10.29 3.71
C ALA A 199 6.06 -11.33 4.74
N GLU A 200 6.79 -10.92 5.78
CA GLU A 200 7.15 -11.81 6.89
C GLU A 200 5.91 -12.34 7.62
N GLN A 201 4.87 -11.54 7.79
CA GLN A 201 3.61 -11.95 8.38
C GLN A 201 2.83 -12.93 7.48
N HIS A 202 2.87 -12.73 6.15
CA HIS A 202 2.19 -13.60 5.21
C HIS A 202 2.95 -14.87 4.86
N LEU A 203 4.28 -14.88 4.99
CA LEU A 203 5.12 -16.07 4.83
C LEU A 203 5.17 -16.95 6.09
N ASN A 204 4.84 -16.40 7.26
CA ASN A 204 4.82 -17.12 8.53
C ASN A 204 3.77 -18.26 8.62
N PRO A 205 2.61 -18.25 7.94
CA PRO A 205 1.72 -19.39 7.90
C PRO A 205 2.31 -20.63 7.18
N TYR A 206 3.42 -20.45 6.47
CA TYR A 206 4.11 -21.50 5.70
C TYR A 206 5.44 -21.95 6.32
N ARG A 207 5.80 -21.43 7.50
CA ARG A 207 6.83 -21.95 8.40
C ARG A 207 6.19 -22.75 9.52
#